data_541d51802678a88116d45336a1ba8fd4
#
_entry.id   541d51802678a88116d45336a1ba8fd4
#
_cell.length_a   1.000
_cell.length_b   1.000
_cell.length_c   1.000
_cell.angle_alpha   90.00
_cell.angle_beta   90.00
_cell.angle_gamma   90.00
#
_symmetry.space_group_name_H-M   'P 1'
#
loop_
_entity.id
_entity.type
_entity.pdbx_description
1 polymer ?
#
loop_
_entity_poly.entity_id
_entity_poly.type
_entity_poly.pdbx_seq_one_letter_code
_entity_poly.pdbx_strand_id
1 'polypeptide(L)'
;MKKIEAIIDPSKIQEVKNALTKIGIRRMTISKVDEFGIQDAHKELYRGKEYVMDVVKEFKIELMVKEEMLSQVIETIKKTIKTKSIGDEEISVSAVEKV
;
A
#
# COMPACT_ATOMS: atom_id res chain seq x y z
N MET A 1 1.64 5.50 19.72
CA MET A 1 2.19 4.92 18.48
C MET A 1 1.12 4.67 17.46
N LYS A 2 1.44 4.89 16.24
CA LYS A 2 0.54 4.60 15.14
C LYS A 2 1.21 3.60 14.21
N LYS A 3 0.42 2.72 13.66
CA LYS A 3 0.90 1.76 12.67
C LYS A 3 0.42 2.19 11.31
N ILE A 4 1.34 2.25 10.38
CA ILE A 4 1.03 2.57 8.99
C ILE A 4 1.21 1.31 8.17
N GLU A 5 0.20 1.00 7.36
CA GLU A 5 0.29 -0.08 6.39
C GLU A 5 0.06 0.50 5.02
N ALA A 6 0.89 0.14 4.08
CA ALA A 6 0.76 0.63 2.72
C ALA A 6 1.01 -0.50 1.74
N ILE A 7 0.18 -0.58 0.74
CA ILE A 7 0.35 -1.54 -0.35
C ILE A 7 1.07 -0.81 -1.48
N ILE A 8 2.20 -1.35 -1.88
CA ILE A 8 3.12 -0.67 -2.78
C ILE A 8 3.38 -1.54 -4.00
N ASP A 9 3.29 -0.93 -5.17
CA ASP A 9 3.67 -1.60 -6.40
C ASP A 9 5.15 -2.02 -6.31
N PRO A 10 5.49 -3.23 -6.75
CA PRO A 10 6.89 -3.68 -6.69
C PRO A 10 7.87 -2.73 -7.34
N SER A 11 7.46 -2.04 -8.39
CA SER A 11 8.35 -1.11 -9.08
C SER A 11 8.69 0.12 -8.25
N LYS A 12 7.93 0.38 -7.19
CA LYS A 12 8.14 1.56 -6.35
C LYS A 12 8.75 1.25 -5.00
N ILE A 13 8.87 -0.03 -4.66
CA ILE A 13 9.25 -0.40 -3.30
C ILE A 13 10.62 0.17 -2.90
N GLN A 14 11.58 0.14 -3.82
CA GLN A 14 12.91 0.62 -3.50
C GLN A 14 12.91 2.13 -3.27
N GLU A 15 12.16 2.85 -4.09
CA GLU A 15 12.06 4.29 -3.91
C GLU A 15 11.42 4.66 -2.57
N VAL A 16 10.40 3.92 -2.18
CA VAL A 16 9.73 4.17 -0.90
C VAL A 16 10.69 3.89 0.25
N LYS A 17 11.42 2.77 0.18
CA LYS A 17 12.42 2.47 1.21
C LYS A 17 13.43 3.58 1.35
N ASN A 18 13.94 4.04 0.23
CA ASN A 18 14.95 5.11 0.25
C ASN A 18 14.39 6.40 0.81
N ALA A 19 13.19 6.76 0.40
CA ALA A 19 12.58 8.00 0.87
C ALA A 19 12.30 7.97 2.37
N LEU A 20 11.82 6.84 2.87
CA LEU A 20 11.54 6.71 4.29
C LEU A 20 12.83 6.70 5.11
N THR A 21 13.86 6.07 4.60
CA THR A 21 15.15 6.08 5.26
C THR A 21 15.70 7.50 5.40
N LYS A 22 15.50 8.31 4.38
CA LYS A 22 16.00 9.69 4.41
C LYS A 22 15.34 10.53 5.51
N ILE A 23 14.11 10.25 5.85
CA ILE A 23 13.45 11.00 6.91
C ILE A 23 13.60 10.35 8.28
N GLY A 24 14.46 9.35 8.38
CA GLY A 24 14.84 8.80 9.66
C GLY A 24 14.12 7.52 10.07
N ILE A 25 13.36 6.92 9.17
CA ILE A 25 12.73 5.65 9.48
C ILE A 25 13.77 4.55 9.42
N ARG A 26 13.91 3.82 10.52
CA ARG A 26 14.94 2.80 10.64
C ARG A 26 14.43 1.38 10.53
N ARG A 27 13.14 1.18 10.77
CA ARG A 27 12.58 -0.17 10.75
C ARG A 27 11.29 -0.16 9.99
N MET A 28 11.17 -1.09 9.09
CA MET A 28 9.92 -1.32 8.39
C MET A 28 9.85 -2.79 8.05
N THR A 29 8.67 -3.34 8.12
CA THR A 29 8.43 -4.72 7.73
C THR A 29 7.87 -4.71 6.33
N ILE A 30 8.46 -5.52 5.46
CA ILE A 30 8.03 -5.60 4.08
C ILE A 30 7.67 -7.04 3.79
N SER A 31 6.48 -7.25 3.26
CA SER A 31 6.05 -8.58 2.86
C SER A 31 5.53 -8.56 1.45
N LYS A 32 5.71 -9.67 0.76
CA LYS A 32 5.10 -9.88 -0.55
C LYS A 32 3.69 -10.35 -0.32
N VAL A 33 2.75 -9.72 -1.00
CA VAL A 33 1.35 -10.10 -0.87
C VAL A 33 0.76 -10.27 -2.25
N ASP A 34 -0.22 -11.15 -2.32
CA ASP A 34 -1.02 -11.29 -3.52
C ASP A 34 -2.36 -10.64 -3.23
N GLU A 35 -2.71 -9.67 -4.04
CA GLU A 35 -4.02 -9.09 -3.96
C GLU A 35 -4.87 -9.73 -5.03
N PHE A 36 -6.06 -10.12 -4.62
CA PHE A 36 -6.90 -10.83 -5.54
C PHE A 36 -8.30 -10.22 -5.47
N GLY A 37 -8.88 -10.07 -6.63
CA GLY A 37 -10.21 -9.51 -6.71
C GLY A 37 -11.00 -10.19 -7.81
N ILE A 38 -12.30 -10.06 -7.72
CA ILE A 38 -13.20 -10.59 -8.71
C ILE A 38 -13.91 -9.44 -9.36
N GLN A 39 -13.84 -9.39 -10.67
CA GLN A 39 -14.51 -8.34 -11.43
C GLN A 39 -15.49 -8.95 -12.40
N ASP A 40 -16.56 -8.19 -12.69
CA ASP A 40 -17.48 -8.60 -13.73
C ASP A 40 -16.78 -8.51 -15.07
N ALA A 41 -16.86 -9.57 -15.84
CA ALA A 41 -16.38 -9.50 -17.20
C ALA A 41 -17.39 -8.73 -18.06
N HIS A 42 -17.00 -8.41 -19.27
CA HIS A 42 -17.89 -7.70 -20.17
C HIS A 42 -19.10 -8.57 -20.50
N LYS A 43 -20.23 -8.08 -20.12
CA LYS A 43 -21.44 -8.87 -20.19
C LYS A 43 -21.91 -9.17 -21.57
N GLU A 44 -21.68 -8.27 -22.47
CA GLU A 44 -22.17 -8.44 -23.81
C GLU A 44 -21.55 -9.65 -24.51
N LEU A 45 -20.46 -10.13 -23.99
CA LEU A 45 -19.76 -11.24 -24.59
C LEU A 45 -20.20 -12.58 -24.06
N TYR A 46 -20.95 -12.58 -22.96
CA TYR A 46 -21.22 -13.82 -22.27
C TYR A 46 -22.66 -13.88 -21.81
N ARG A 47 -23.14 -15.07 -21.75
CA ARG A 47 -24.43 -15.32 -21.18
C ARG A 47 -24.26 -15.53 -19.70
N GLY A 48 -25.10 -14.92 -18.93
CA GLY A 48 -25.05 -15.06 -17.51
C GLY A 48 -23.89 -14.27 -16.92
N LYS A 49 -23.47 -14.68 -15.78
CA LYS A 49 -22.45 -13.95 -15.05
C LYS A 49 -21.07 -14.49 -15.30
N GLU A 50 -20.21 -13.61 -15.65
CA GLU A 50 -18.82 -13.94 -15.85
C GLU A 50 -17.98 -13.10 -14.91
N TYR A 51 -17.00 -13.71 -14.31
CA TYR A 51 -16.12 -13.01 -13.39
C TYR A 51 -14.69 -13.27 -13.79
N VAL A 52 -13.90 -12.22 -13.70
CA VAL A 52 -12.46 -12.33 -13.90
C VAL A 52 -11.80 -12.23 -12.57
N MET A 53 -10.96 -13.22 -12.25
CA MET A 53 -10.16 -13.20 -11.04
C MET A 53 -8.79 -12.66 -11.38
N ASP A 54 -8.49 -11.51 -10.80
CA ASP A 54 -7.17 -10.92 -10.99
C ASP A 54 -6.35 -11.11 -9.74
N VAL A 55 -5.12 -11.54 -9.95
CA VAL A 55 -4.16 -11.64 -8.86
C VAL A 55 -3.03 -10.69 -9.19
N VAL A 56 -2.82 -9.72 -8.32
CA VAL A 56 -1.78 -8.74 -8.49
C VAL A 56 -0.76 -8.91 -7.39
N LYS A 57 0.50 -8.96 -7.76
CA LYS A 57 1.57 -9.12 -6.78
C LYS A 57 2.02 -7.74 -6.34
N GLU A 58 1.99 -7.55 -5.04
CA GLU A 58 2.31 -6.27 -4.45
C GLU A 58 3.23 -6.47 -3.26
N PHE A 59 3.73 -5.37 -2.72
CA PHE A 59 4.41 -5.40 -1.44
C PHE A 59 3.58 -4.66 -0.42
N LYS A 60 3.61 -5.16 0.80
CA LYS A 60 3.01 -4.46 1.92
C LYS A 60 4.11 -3.98 2.83
N ILE A 61 4.08 -2.69 3.17
CA ILE A 61 5.00 -2.11 4.13
C ILE A 61 4.23 -1.81 5.39
N GLU A 62 4.81 -2.21 6.51
CA GLU A 62 4.24 -1.89 7.82
C GLU A 62 5.31 -1.21 8.65
N LEU A 63 4.93 -0.11 9.27
CA LEU A 63 5.86 0.56 10.17
C LEU A 63 5.10 1.23 11.30
N MET A 64 5.78 1.38 12.43
CA MET A 64 5.21 2.05 13.57
C MET A 64 5.92 3.36 13.78
N VAL A 65 5.14 4.41 13.96
CA VAL A 65 5.70 5.74 14.09
C VAL A 65 5.06 6.46 15.27
N LYS A 66 5.77 7.42 15.79
CA LYS A 66 5.19 8.33 16.78
C LYS A 66 4.21 9.24 16.09
N GLU A 67 3.24 9.69 16.85
CA GLU A 67 2.18 10.51 16.29
C GLU A 67 2.72 11.75 15.57
N GLU A 68 3.80 12.33 16.12
CA GLU A 68 4.40 13.52 15.53
C GLU A 68 4.96 13.29 14.13
N MET A 69 5.31 12.06 13.83
CA MET A 69 5.88 11.72 12.52
C MET A 69 4.85 11.26 11.51
N LEU A 70 3.62 11.06 11.96
CA LEU A 70 2.61 10.42 11.14
C LEU A 70 2.38 11.12 9.80
N SER A 71 2.13 12.42 9.86
CA SER A 71 1.85 13.18 8.64
C SER A 71 3.02 13.16 7.68
N GLN A 72 4.24 13.30 8.21
CA GLN A 72 5.42 13.33 7.37
C GLN A 72 5.64 12.01 6.66
N VAL A 73 5.42 10.90 7.36
CA VAL A 73 5.62 9.58 6.78
C VAL A 73 4.57 9.32 5.70
N ILE A 74 3.31 9.64 5.99
CA ILE A 74 2.25 9.44 5.01
C ILE A 74 2.51 10.26 3.76
N GLU A 75 2.88 11.52 3.93
CA GLU A 75 3.17 12.38 2.78
C GLU A 75 4.34 11.86 1.97
N THR A 76 5.37 11.37 2.65
CA THR A 76 6.53 10.82 1.96
C THR A 76 6.15 9.63 1.09
N ILE A 77 5.34 8.73 1.65
CA ILE A 77 4.89 7.58 0.88
C ILE A 77 4.05 8.03 -0.32
N LYS A 78 3.10 8.92 -0.08
CA LYS A 78 2.23 9.39 -1.17
C LYS A 78 2.99 10.05 -2.29
N LYS A 79 3.96 10.88 -1.94
CA LYS A 79 4.79 11.54 -2.94
C LYS A 79 5.57 10.56 -3.78
N THR A 80 6.04 9.51 -3.14
CA THR A 80 6.91 8.55 -3.81
C THR A 80 6.12 7.65 -4.74
N ILE A 81 4.96 7.21 -4.32
CA ILE A 81 4.20 6.26 -5.12
C ILE A 81 3.40 6.92 -6.23
N LYS A 82 3.07 8.19 -6.07
CA LYS A 82 2.39 8.99 -7.08
C LYS A 82 1.67 8.18 -8.14
N THR A 83 0.51 7.69 -7.78
CA THR A 83 -0.26 6.92 -8.73
C THR A 83 -0.94 7.86 -9.71
N LYS A 84 -1.24 7.33 -10.89
CA LYS A 84 -1.93 8.11 -11.89
C LYS A 84 -3.39 8.29 -11.57
N SER A 85 -3.96 7.42 -10.77
CA SER A 85 -5.35 7.45 -10.42
C SER A 85 -5.51 7.93 -9.00
N ILE A 86 -6.38 8.88 -8.80
CA ILE A 86 -6.67 9.39 -7.48
C ILE A 86 -7.40 8.31 -6.70
N GLY A 87 -6.96 8.06 -5.48
CA GLY A 87 -7.63 7.09 -4.63
C GLY A 87 -7.11 5.68 -4.73
N ASP A 88 -6.06 5.47 -5.54
CA ASP A 88 -5.46 4.15 -5.63
C ASP A 88 -4.46 3.87 -4.53
N GLU A 89 -4.15 4.84 -3.73
CA GLU A 89 -3.22 4.61 -2.62
C GLU A 89 -3.92 3.84 -1.54
N GLU A 90 -3.31 2.72 -1.17
CA GLU A 90 -3.84 1.91 -0.10
C GLU A 90 -2.95 2.10 1.12
N ILE A 91 -3.21 3.18 1.83
CA ILE A 91 -2.48 3.49 3.05
C ILE A 91 -3.49 3.56 4.18
N SER A 92 -3.24 2.78 5.20
CA SER A 92 -4.11 2.78 6.36
C SER A 92 -3.31 3.05 7.62
N VAL A 93 -3.98 3.61 8.61
CA VAL A 93 -3.36 3.95 9.87
C VAL A 93 -4.21 3.37 10.99
N SER A 94 -3.57 2.76 11.95
CA SER A 94 -4.27 2.24 13.11
C SER A 94 -3.51 2.58 14.37
N ALA A 95 -4.25 2.66 15.47
CA ALA A 95 -3.64 2.88 16.78
C ALA A 95 -3.03 1.57 17.27
N VAL A 96 -1.90 1.67 17.96
CA VAL A 96 -1.21 0.49 18.46
C VAL A 96 -0.99 0.66 19.95
N GLU A 97 -1.28 -0.40 20.66
CA GLU A 97 -1.01 -0.47 22.08
C GLU A 97 0.28 -1.25 22.27
N LYS A 98 1.22 -0.64 22.96
CA LYS A 98 2.47 -1.35 23.25
C LYS A 98 2.30 -2.18 24.50
N VAL A 99 2.76 -3.38 24.44
CA VAL A 99 2.68 -4.32 25.56
C VAL A 99 3.96 -4.32 26.32
#